data_a2c1aa3087d57ebed605a1cf3bd31b6c
#
_entry.id   a2c1aa3087d57ebed605a1cf3bd31b6c
#
_cell.length_a   1.000
_cell.length_b   1.000
_cell.length_c   1.000
_cell.angle_alpha   90.00
_cell.angle_beta   90.00
_cell.angle_gamma   90.00
#
_symmetry.space_group_name_H-M   'P 1'
#
loop_
_entity.id
_entity.type
_entity.pdbx_description
1 polymer ?
#
loop_
_entity_poly.entity_id
_entity_poly.type
_entity_poly.pdbx_seq_one_letter_code
_entity_poly.pdbx_strand_id
1 'polypeptide(L)'
;MRYIVVGASAAGISGAKTLRELDKDAEIILVSKDENVYSRCILHHYISGHRDIEALDFTDRDFFEKYNIEWKKGLEVKSIDDREHVIVLSNGESLKYDKILLATGASAFIPPVENLREAKNVVGLRNLEDAIKIKEEAEKVKNVVVLGAGLVGIDAIAGLAFKDLKVTLVEMGDRVLPIQLDKYASSKYEKRFEDAGVKLKLGVRAEKVLIDENKNPKALLINTGEEIPCELIIVATGVRSNVAFLKDSSIETDRFGLIINEKGETNARDVYGAGDITGRNPIWPTAVKEGIIAANNMVGNEIFMEDFFGSKNTMNFLGLTTMSLGVVNVPDDSYTEEIDISGENYKKIIHKDGKIYGAIIQGDLSYAGVLTQLIKEKIHVSKVKKPLFEIDYADFFNIKENLEYTY
;
A
#
# COMPACT_ATOMS: atom_id res chain seq x y z
N MET A 1 -22.69 -17.82 -15.39
CA MET A 1 -22.01 -17.77 -14.10
C MET A 1 -22.34 -16.47 -13.39
N ARG A 2 -22.51 -16.55 -12.05
CA ARG A 2 -22.63 -15.35 -11.21
C ARG A 2 -21.36 -15.20 -10.38
N TYR A 3 -20.61 -14.12 -10.65
CA TYR A 3 -19.43 -13.75 -9.89
C TYR A 3 -19.76 -12.63 -8.93
N ILE A 4 -19.31 -12.76 -7.68
CA ILE A 4 -19.35 -11.66 -6.72
C ILE A 4 -17.91 -11.22 -6.44
N VAL A 5 -17.69 -9.89 -6.46
CA VAL A 5 -16.41 -9.27 -6.08
C VAL A 5 -16.67 -8.38 -4.87
N VAL A 6 -15.95 -8.59 -3.78
CA VAL A 6 -16.13 -7.83 -2.54
C VAL A 6 -14.98 -6.85 -2.36
N GLY A 7 -15.24 -5.57 -2.61
CA GLY A 7 -14.28 -4.47 -2.51
C GLY A 7 -14.05 -3.72 -3.82
N ALA A 8 -14.16 -2.39 -3.79
CA ALA A 8 -14.04 -1.49 -4.94
C ALA A 8 -12.69 -0.74 -4.98
N SER A 9 -11.58 -1.43 -4.66
CA SER A 9 -10.23 -0.87 -4.77
C SER A 9 -9.41 -1.65 -5.80
N ALA A 10 -8.09 -1.47 -5.83
CA ALA A 10 -7.19 -2.00 -6.87
C ALA A 10 -7.46 -3.46 -7.26
N ALA A 11 -7.51 -4.36 -6.27
CA ALA A 11 -7.72 -5.79 -6.52
C ALA A 11 -9.13 -6.09 -7.06
N GLY A 12 -10.17 -5.55 -6.40
CA GLY A 12 -11.55 -5.84 -6.79
C GLY A 12 -11.92 -5.24 -8.15
N ILE A 13 -11.55 -4.00 -8.43
CA ILE A 13 -11.78 -3.34 -9.74
C ILE A 13 -11.05 -4.08 -10.86
N SER A 14 -9.78 -4.45 -10.65
CA SER A 14 -9.00 -5.20 -11.64
C SER A 14 -9.58 -6.60 -11.86
N GLY A 15 -9.99 -7.27 -10.78
CA GLY A 15 -10.64 -8.57 -10.84
C GLY A 15 -11.97 -8.52 -11.59
N ALA A 16 -12.86 -7.59 -11.24
CA ALA A 16 -14.17 -7.45 -11.89
C ALA A 16 -14.05 -7.13 -13.39
N LYS A 17 -13.11 -6.23 -13.75
CA LYS A 17 -12.78 -5.94 -15.14
C LYS A 17 -12.31 -7.20 -15.88
N THR A 18 -11.36 -7.91 -15.31
CA THR A 18 -10.80 -9.13 -15.92
C THR A 18 -11.86 -10.21 -16.08
N LEU A 19 -12.73 -10.43 -15.09
CA LEU A 19 -13.85 -11.36 -15.20
C LEU A 19 -14.74 -11.04 -16.39
N ARG A 20 -15.11 -9.76 -16.61
CA ARG A 20 -15.91 -9.35 -17.77
C ARG A 20 -15.16 -9.52 -19.09
N GLU A 21 -13.86 -9.26 -19.12
CA GLU A 21 -13.05 -9.44 -20.32
C GLU A 21 -12.98 -10.92 -20.76
N LEU A 22 -12.97 -11.84 -19.81
CA LEU A 22 -12.85 -13.28 -20.01
C LEU A 22 -14.22 -13.98 -20.16
N ASP A 23 -15.24 -13.55 -19.43
CA ASP A 23 -16.60 -14.11 -19.48
C ASP A 23 -17.61 -12.99 -19.80
N LYS A 24 -17.96 -12.89 -21.09
CA LYS A 24 -18.83 -11.81 -21.61
C LYS A 24 -20.27 -11.91 -21.14
N ASP A 25 -20.73 -13.11 -20.82
CA ASP A 25 -22.13 -13.42 -20.49
C ASP A 25 -22.37 -13.57 -18.98
N ALA A 26 -21.32 -13.45 -18.17
CA ALA A 26 -21.43 -13.57 -16.72
C ALA A 26 -22.24 -12.43 -16.10
N GLU A 27 -22.95 -12.75 -15.04
CA GLU A 27 -23.47 -11.75 -14.10
C GLU A 27 -22.35 -11.40 -13.11
N ILE A 28 -21.95 -10.14 -13.05
CA ILE A 28 -20.88 -9.66 -12.17
C ILE A 28 -21.46 -8.63 -11.22
N ILE A 29 -21.42 -8.92 -9.92
CA ILE A 29 -21.85 -8.02 -8.86
C ILE A 29 -20.63 -7.62 -8.03
N LEU A 30 -20.36 -6.33 -7.97
CA LEU A 30 -19.34 -5.77 -7.09
C LEU A 30 -20.02 -5.18 -5.86
N VAL A 31 -19.59 -5.59 -4.67
CA VAL A 31 -20.11 -5.08 -3.39
C VAL A 31 -19.01 -4.31 -2.69
N SER A 32 -19.28 -3.10 -2.23
CA SER A 32 -18.32 -2.31 -1.46
C SER A 32 -18.97 -1.50 -0.35
N LYS A 33 -18.28 -1.40 0.78
CA LYS A 33 -18.64 -0.48 1.86
C LYS A 33 -18.50 0.98 1.40
N ASP A 34 -17.47 1.26 0.61
CA ASP A 34 -17.23 2.58 0.05
C ASP A 34 -18.29 2.90 -1.03
N GLU A 35 -18.74 4.16 -1.08
CA GLU A 35 -19.67 4.68 -2.09
C GLU A 35 -18.96 5.27 -3.31
N ASN A 36 -17.63 5.40 -3.24
CA ASN A 36 -16.78 5.93 -4.29
C ASN A 36 -15.65 4.96 -4.60
N VAL A 37 -15.20 4.96 -5.85
CA VAL A 37 -13.93 4.37 -6.24
C VAL A 37 -12.85 5.42 -6.08
N TYR A 38 -11.78 5.08 -5.40
CA TYR A 38 -10.65 6.00 -5.20
C TYR A 38 -9.35 5.27 -4.93
N SER A 39 -8.25 5.93 -5.29
CA SER A 39 -6.91 5.45 -4.97
C SER A 39 -6.52 5.83 -3.55
N ARG A 40 -6.27 4.82 -2.71
CA ARG A 40 -5.81 5.02 -1.32
C ARG A 40 -4.39 5.60 -1.25
N CYS A 41 -3.61 5.45 -2.32
CA CYS A 41 -2.23 5.93 -2.38
C CYS A 41 -2.10 7.46 -2.52
N ILE A 42 -3.19 8.17 -2.84
CA ILE A 42 -3.18 9.61 -3.11
C ILE A 42 -4.14 10.41 -2.23
N LEU A 43 -4.60 9.83 -1.11
CA LEU A 43 -5.50 10.50 -0.16
C LEU A 43 -4.88 11.79 0.43
N HIS A 44 -3.56 11.85 0.56
CA HIS A 44 -2.84 13.04 1.00
C HIS A 44 -3.02 14.24 0.06
N HIS A 45 -3.26 14.01 -1.25
CA HIS A 45 -3.60 15.09 -2.18
C HIS A 45 -4.99 15.69 -1.91
N TYR A 46 -5.93 14.90 -1.38
CA TYR A 46 -7.20 15.43 -0.92
C TYR A 46 -7.06 16.24 0.38
N ILE A 47 -6.26 15.74 1.32
CA ILE A 47 -5.97 16.45 2.59
C ILE A 47 -5.32 17.80 2.32
N SER A 48 -4.37 17.86 1.40
CA SER A 48 -3.68 19.11 1.00
C SER A 48 -4.55 20.05 0.17
N GLY A 49 -5.67 19.57 -0.39
CA GLY A 49 -6.53 20.33 -1.29
C GLY A 49 -6.06 20.38 -2.76
N HIS A 50 -5.01 19.62 -3.13
CA HIS A 50 -4.55 19.52 -4.53
C HIS A 50 -5.49 18.73 -5.43
N ARG A 51 -6.32 17.83 -4.85
CA ARG A 51 -7.33 17.05 -5.56
C ARG A 51 -8.65 17.08 -4.80
N ASP A 52 -9.75 17.07 -5.53
CA ASP A 52 -11.09 16.76 -5.01
C ASP A 52 -11.34 15.25 -5.00
N ILE A 53 -12.53 14.84 -4.56
CA ILE A 53 -12.90 13.43 -4.46
C ILE A 53 -12.96 12.77 -5.84
N GLU A 54 -13.47 13.48 -6.85
CA GLU A 54 -13.59 12.96 -8.22
C GLU A 54 -12.19 12.68 -8.83
N ALA A 55 -11.21 13.53 -8.54
CA ALA A 55 -9.83 13.36 -9.01
C ALA A 55 -9.05 12.26 -8.30
N LEU A 56 -9.63 11.62 -7.28
CA LEU A 56 -9.07 10.42 -6.64
C LEU A 56 -9.52 9.14 -7.34
N ASP A 57 -10.58 9.17 -8.16
CA ASP A 57 -11.03 8.02 -8.93
C ASP A 57 -9.95 7.61 -9.93
N PHE A 58 -9.67 6.32 -9.98
CA PHE A 58 -8.68 5.73 -10.87
C PHE A 58 -9.32 4.92 -12.02
N THR A 59 -10.65 4.93 -12.10
CA THR A 59 -11.41 4.25 -13.15
C THR A 59 -11.91 5.24 -14.22
N ASP A 60 -12.32 4.71 -15.38
CA ASP A 60 -13.07 5.49 -16.36
C ASP A 60 -14.44 5.88 -15.76
N ARG A 61 -14.97 7.06 -16.09
CA ARG A 61 -16.25 7.55 -15.55
C ARG A 61 -17.44 6.62 -15.80
N ASP A 62 -17.39 5.89 -16.90
CA ASP A 62 -18.41 4.91 -17.32
C ASP A 62 -18.03 3.46 -17.01
N PHE A 63 -17.07 3.23 -16.10
CA PHE A 63 -16.50 1.92 -15.85
C PHE A 63 -17.55 0.83 -15.60
N PHE A 64 -18.48 1.04 -14.69
CA PHE A 64 -19.47 0.03 -14.31
C PHE A 64 -20.46 -0.25 -15.47
N GLU A 65 -20.86 0.77 -16.23
CA GLU A 65 -21.72 0.64 -17.40
C GLU A 65 -20.97 -0.07 -18.54
N LYS A 66 -19.76 0.39 -18.88
CA LYS A 66 -18.90 -0.15 -19.94
C LYS A 66 -18.59 -1.63 -19.75
N TYR A 67 -18.35 -2.04 -18.52
CA TYR A 67 -18.06 -3.44 -18.18
C TYR A 67 -19.30 -4.21 -17.71
N ASN A 68 -20.48 -3.63 -17.77
CA ASN A 68 -21.75 -4.22 -17.34
C ASN A 68 -21.61 -4.93 -15.96
N ILE A 69 -21.15 -4.17 -14.95
CA ILE A 69 -20.95 -4.62 -13.58
C ILE A 69 -22.02 -3.96 -12.71
N GLU A 70 -22.84 -4.75 -12.03
CA GLU A 70 -23.74 -4.25 -10.99
C GLU A 70 -22.93 -3.85 -9.77
N TRP A 71 -22.95 -2.56 -9.39
CA TRP A 71 -22.25 -2.09 -8.21
C TRP A 71 -23.20 -1.80 -7.04
N LYS A 72 -23.13 -2.64 -6.02
CA LYS A 72 -23.81 -2.46 -4.73
C LYS A 72 -22.91 -1.66 -3.78
N LYS A 73 -22.93 -0.34 -3.90
CA LYS A 73 -22.14 0.59 -3.11
C LYS A 73 -22.75 0.90 -1.75
N GLY A 74 -21.93 1.26 -0.76
CA GLY A 74 -22.36 1.59 0.61
C GLY A 74 -22.81 0.35 1.41
N LEU A 75 -22.54 -0.87 0.92
CA LEU A 75 -22.95 -2.11 1.55
C LEU A 75 -21.74 -2.96 1.97
N GLU A 76 -21.70 -3.33 3.22
CA GLU A 76 -20.66 -4.17 3.80
C GLU A 76 -21.11 -5.63 3.82
N VAL A 77 -20.22 -6.56 3.49
CA VAL A 77 -20.46 -7.99 3.71
C VAL A 77 -20.28 -8.30 5.20
N LYS A 78 -21.31 -8.81 5.84
CA LYS A 78 -21.34 -9.14 7.28
C LYS A 78 -20.96 -10.56 7.60
N SER A 79 -21.29 -11.50 6.70
CA SER A 79 -20.92 -12.91 6.83
C SER A 79 -20.89 -13.59 5.46
N ILE A 80 -20.23 -14.73 5.41
CA ILE A 80 -20.20 -15.63 4.26
C ILE A 80 -20.50 -17.05 4.75
N ASP A 81 -21.39 -17.74 4.02
CA ASP A 81 -21.56 -19.18 4.09
C ASP A 81 -20.92 -19.78 2.84
N ASP A 82 -19.71 -20.31 2.99
CA ASP A 82 -18.91 -20.86 1.90
C ASP A 82 -19.39 -22.23 1.43
N ARG A 83 -20.28 -22.91 2.19
CA ARG A 83 -20.89 -24.19 1.81
C ARG A 83 -22.14 -23.99 0.96
N GLU A 84 -22.98 -23.03 1.37
CA GLU A 84 -24.21 -22.68 0.64
C GLU A 84 -23.96 -21.63 -0.47
N HIS A 85 -22.72 -21.12 -0.60
CA HIS A 85 -22.33 -20.09 -1.54
C HIS A 85 -23.19 -18.82 -1.42
N VAL A 86 -23.30 -18.28 -0.20
CA VAL A 86 -24.12 -17.11 0.13
C VAL A 86 -23.30 -16.10 0.93
N ILE A 87 -23.45 -14.83 0.60
CA ILE A 87 -23.03 -13.72 1.48
C ILE A 87 -24.23 -12.96 1.99
N VAL A 88 -24.10 -12.37 3.19
CA VAL A 88 -25.11 -11.50 3.80
C VAL A 88 -24.57 -10.09 3.90
N LEU A 89 -25.32 -9.12 3.39
CA LEU A 89 -24.97 -7.71 3.38
C LEU A 89 -25.48 -6.97 4.63
N SER A 90 -24.96 -5.76 4.85
CA SER A 90 -25.32 -4.91 6.00
C SER A 90 -26.79 -4.46 6.04
N ASN A 91 -27.49 -4.50 4.92
CA ASN A 91 -28.93 -4.22 4.81
C ASN A 91 -29.80 -5.46 5.01
N GLY A 92 -29.19 -6.65 5.28
CA GLY A 92 -29.89 -7.92 5.44
C GLY A 92 -30.15 -8.70 4.13
N GLU A 93 -29.77 -8.12 2.98
CA GLU A 93 -29.86 -8.82 1.69
C GLU A 93 -28.88 -10.00 1.66
N SER A 94 -29.32 -11.13 1.11
CA SER A 94 -28.48 -12.30 0.87
C SER A 94 -28.25 -12.49 -0.62
N LEU A 95 -26.98 -12.65 -1.03
CA LEU A 95 -26.59 -12.86 -2.40
C LEU A 95 -25.96 -14.26 -2.56
N LYS A 96 -26.48 -15.04 -3.51
CA LYS A 96 -25.85 -16.29 -3.95
C LYS A 96 -24.80 -16.03 -5.00
N TYR A 97 -23.73 -16.81 -4.99
CA TYR A 97 -22.65 -16.77 -5.98
C TYR A 97 -22.30 -18.15 -6.51
N ASP A 98 -21.80 -18.21 -7.74
CA ASP A 98 -21.12 -19.40 -8.24
C ASP A 98 -19.63 -19.35 -7.81
N LYS A 99 -18.99 -18.16 -7.92
CA LYS A 99 -17.63 -17.91 -7.41
C LYS A 99 -17.51 -16.50 -6.84
N ILE A 100 -16.64 -16.34 -5.84
CA ILE A 100 -16.46 -15.07 -5.14
C ILE A 100 -15.00 -14.67 -5.04
N LEU A 101 -14.70 -13.37 -5.27
CA LEU A 101 -13.40 -12.74 -5.02
C LEU A 101 -13.49 -11.85 -3.78
N LEU A 102 -12.76 -12.20 -2.75
CA LEU A 102 -12.64 -11.43 -1.51
C LEU A 102 -11.47 -10.42 -1.64
N ALA A 103 -11.80 -9.14 -1.77
CA ALA A 103 -10.85 -8.04 -1.92
C ALA A 103 -11.17 -6.88 -0.95
N THR A 104 -11.60 -7.22 0.29
CA THR A 104 -12.03 -6.28 1.32
C THR A 104 -10.91 -5.40 1.89
N GLY A 105 -9.66 -5.69 1.54
CA GLY A 105 -8.51 -4.92 1.95
C GLY A 105 -8.22 -4.98 3.45
N ALA A 106 -7.77 -3.87 4.01
CA ALA A 106 -7.35 -3.74 5.40
C ALA A 106 -7.77 -2.39 5.98
N SER A 107 -7.90 -2.31 7.31
CA SER A 107 -8.21 -1.10 8.08
C SER A 107 -6.99 -0.63 8.85
N ALA A 108 -6.92 0.68 9.18
CA ALA A 108 -5.86 1.23 10.01
C ALA A 108 -5.82 0.55 11.39
N PHE A 109 -4.62 0.19 11.82
CA PHE A 109 -4.40 -0.37 13.16
C PHE A 109 -4.17 0.74 14.17
N ILE A 110 -5.08 0.88 15.12
CA ILE A 110 -4.91 1.79 16.26
C ILE A 110 -4.26 0.99 17.40
N PRO A 111 -3.00 1.27 17.76
CA PRO A 111 -2.28 0.51 18.77
C PRO A 111 -2.90 0.69 20.17
N PRO A 112 -2.63 -0.25 21.10
CA PRO A 112 -3.17 -0.20 22.47
C PRO A 112 -2.38 0.77 23.36
N VAL A 113 -2.22 2.01 22.92
CA VAL A 113 -1.68 3.11 23.72
C VAL A 113 -2.79 3.63 24.64
N GLU A 114 -2.46 3.95 25.89
CA GLU A 114 -3.44 4.40 26.88
C GLU A 114 -4.21 5.64 26.39
N ASN A 115 -5.52 5.61 26.48
CA ASN A 115 -6.48 6.62 26.02
C ASN A 115 -6.52 6.87 24.49
N LEU A 116 -5.63 6.28 23.67
CA LEU A 116 -5.58 6.56 22.23
C LEU A 116 -6.87 6.18 21.50
N ARG A 117 -7.49 5.05 21.89
CA ARG A 117 -8.74 4.58 21.28
C ARG A 117 -9.99 5.30 21.80
N GLU A 118 -9.86 5.95 22.95
CA GLU A 118 -10.95 6.64 23.62
C GLU A 118 -10.99 8.13 23.31
N ALA A 119 -9.84 8.70 22.94
CA ALA A 119 -9.71 10.12 22.64
C ALA A 119 -10.48 10.45 21.35
N LYS A 120 -11.16 11.58 21.36
CA LYS A 120 -11.69 12.22 20.14
C LYS A 120 -10.54 12.67 19.25
N ASN A 121 -10.82 12.96 17.98
CA ASN A 121 -9.79 13.44 17.05
C ASN A 121 -8.54 12.53 16.95
N VAL A 122 -8.73 11.22 17.13
CA VAL A 122 -7.77 10.19 16.75
C VAL A 122 -8.30 9.53 15.48
N VAL A 123 -7.53 9.61 14.40
CA VAL A 123 -7.96 9.17 13.07
C VAL A 123 -6.85 8.33 12.45
N GLY A 124 -7.17 7.15 11.94
CA GLY A 124 -6.28 6.44 11.04
C GLY A 124 -6.32 7.08 9.66
N LEU A 125 -5.26 6.97 8.86
CA LEU A 125 -5.32 7.36 7.46
C LEU A 125 -5.34 6.11 6.58
N ARG A 126 -6.53 5.76 6.09
CA ARG A 126 -6.70 4.58 5.23
C ARG A 126 -7.78 4.74 4.17
N ASN A 127 -8.90 5.36 4.53
CA ASN A 127 -10.09 5.49 3.70
C ASN A 127 -10.37 6.96 3.37
N LEU A 128 -11.27 7.20 2.43
CA LEU A 128 -11.68 8.56 2.07
C LEU A 128 -12.30 9.32 3.25
N GLU A 129 -13.12 8.64 4.05
CA GLU A 129 -13.74 9.21 5.27
C GLU A 129 -12.66 9.67 6.27
N ASP A 130 -11.58 8.89 6.42
CA ASP A 130 -10.43 9.29 7.25
C ASP A 130 -9.80 10.58 6.72
N ALA A 131 -9.57 10.66 5.41
CA ALA A 131 -8.97 11.84 4.77
C ALA A 131 -9.87 13.08 4.87
N ILE A 132 -11.18 12.91 4.73
CA ILE A 132 -12.18 13.97 4.93
C ILE A 132 -12.09 14.48 6.37
N LYS A 133 -12.16 13.57 7.34
CA LYS A 133 -12.08 13.92 8.76
C LYS A 133 -10.77 14.61 9.13
N ILE A 134 -9.64 14.10 8.64
CA ILE A 134 -8.33 14.73 8.86
C ILE A 134 -8.31 16.15 8.30
N LYS A 135 -8.82 16.36 7.07
CA LYS A 135 -8.86 17.69 6.44
C LYS A 135 -9.70 18.68 7.24
N GLU A 136 -10.90 18.25 7.67
CA GLU A 136 -11.82 19.08 8.44
C GLU A 136 -11.29 19.42 9.84
N GLU A 137 -10.68 18.45 10.53
CA GLU A 137 -10.13 18.69 11.86
C GLU A 137 -8.84 19.52 11.81
N ALA A 138 -8.02 19.33 10.77
CA ALA A 138 -6.81 20.13 10.56
C ALA A 138 -7.08 21.64 10.41
N GLU A 139 -8.28 22.04 10.02
CA GLU A 139 -8.69 23.47 9.94
C GLU A 139 -9.02 24.09 11.30
N LYS A 140 -9.26 23.26 12.33
CA LYS A 140 -9.73 23.69 13.66
C LYS A 140 -8.63 23.67 14.72
N VAL A 141 -7.48 23.08 14.43
CA VAL A 141 -6.40 22.81 15.39
C VAL A 141 -5.09 23.50 14.99
N LYS A 142 -4.12 23.51 15.90
CA LYS A 142 -2.78 24.02 15.65
C LYS A 142 -1.70 22.96 15.79
N ASN A 143 -1.89 21.97 16.66
CA ASN A 143 -0.90 20.97 16.98
C ASN A 143 -1.40 19.59 16.53
N VAL A 144 -0.65 18.96 15.64
CA VAL A 144 -0.96 17.63 15.09
C VAL A 144 0.17 16.67 15.38
N VAL A 145 -0.14 15.49 15.89
CA VAL A 145 0.81 14.38 16.01
C VAL A 145 0.48 13.34 14.96
N VAL A 146 1.51 12.89 14.25
CA VAL A 146 1.45 11.72 13.35
C VAL A 146 2.21 10.58 14.01
N LEU A 147 1.54 9.45 14.25
CA LEU A 147 2.13 8.24 14.82
C LEU A 147 2.49 7.27 13.71
N GLY A 148 3.81 7.01 13.55
CA GLY A 148 4.36 6.11 12.55
C GLY A 148 4.95 6.84 11.34
N ALA A 149 6.20 6.52 10.99
CA ALA A 149 6.96 7.12 9.91
C ALA A 149 7.09 6.21 8.66
N GLY A 150 6.17 5.27 8.47
CA GLY A 150 5.99 4.53 7.23
C GLY A 150 5.35 5.40 6.14
N LEU A 151 5.13 4.82 4.94
CA LEU A 151 4.56 5.53 3.77
C LEU A 151 3.31 6.34 4.12
N VAL A 152 2.35 5.75 4.84
CA VAL A 152 1.09 6.42 5.20
C VAL A 152 1.31 7.61 6.14
N GLY A 153 2.25 7.49 7.10
CA GLY A 153 2.57 8.60 8.00
C GLY A 153 3.25 9.76 7.25
N ILE A 154 4.11 9.44 6.31
CA ILE A 154 4.77 10.43 5.46
C ILE A 154 3.75 11.07 4.49
N ASP A 155 2.81 10.28 3.93
CA ASP A 155 1.68 10.82 3.16
C ASP A 155 0.85 11.81 4.00
N ALA A 156 0.55 11.48 5.26
CA ALA A 156 -0.19 12.38 6.15
C ALA A 156 0.57 13.70 6.35
N ILE A 157 1.87 13.64 6.62
CA ILE A 157 2.72 14.83 6.76
C ILE A 157 2.71 15.66 5.47
N ALA A 158 2.91 15.01 4.30
CA ALA A 158 2.91 15.71 3.02
C ALA A 158 1.55 16.39 2.74
N GLY A 159 0.44 15.78 3.15
CA GLY A 159 -0.90 16.35 3.06
C GLY A 159 -1.12 17.57 3.98
N LEU A 160 -0.35 17.68 5.06
CA LEU A 160 -0.47 18.75 6.05
C LEU A 160 0.60 19.84 5.91
N ALA A 161 1.70 19.57 5.21
CA ALA A 161 2.90 20.42 5.16
C ALA A 161 2.67 21.87 4.68
N PHE A 162 1.57 22.09 3.94
CA PHE A 162 1.23 23.42 3.40
C PHE A 162 0.18 24.17 4.22
N LYS A 163 -0.17 23.63 5.42
CA LYS A 163 -1.12 24.23 6.34
C LYS A 163 -0.36 24.95 7.49
N ASP A 164 -0.97 25.96 8.09
CA ASP A 164 -0.42 26.64 9.28
C ASP A 164 -0.58 25.76 10.53
N LEU A 165 0.18 24.64 10.55
CA LEU A 165 0.12 23.60 11.60
C LEU A 165 1.50 23.31 12.17
N LYS A 166 1.56 22.99 13.45
CA LYS A 166 2.74 22.42 14.10
C LYS A 166 2.62 20.90 14.09
N VAL A 167 3.26 20.25 13.12
CA VAL A 167 3.22 18.81 12.96
C VAL A 167 4.41 18.18 13.69
N THR A 168 4.14 17.17 14.50
CA THR A 168 5.17 16.33 15.13
C THR A 168 4.99 14.88 14.70
N LEU A 169 6.02 14.29 14.10
CA LEU A 169 6.09 12.86 13.78
C LEU A 169 6.68 12.11 14.95
N VAL A 170 6.03 11.03 15.37
CA VAL A 170 6.50 10.13 16.43
C VAL A 170 6.67 8.73 15.85
N GLU A 171 7.90 8.19 15.94
CA GLU A 171 8.27 6.89 15.36
C GLU A 171 9.13 6.09 16.32
N MET A 172 8.84 4.79 16.42
CA MET A 172 9.63 3.86 17.27
C MET A 172 10.96 3.49 16.62
N GLY A 173 11.01 3.47 15.30
CA GLY A 173 12.23 3.24 14.53
C GLY A 173 13.20 4.42 14.60
N ASP A 174 14.44 4.17 14.23
CA ASP A 174 15.54 5.16 14.25
C ASP A 174 15.53 6.16 13.09
N ARG A 175 14.59 6.02 12.15
CA ARG A 175 14.51 6.83 10.93
C ARG A 175 13.13 6.82 10.28
N VAL A 176 12.91 7.72 9.34
CA VAL A 176 11.71 7.70 8.48
C VAL A 176 11.83 6.63 7.39
N LEU A 177 10.68 6.06 6.96
CA LEU A 177 10.59 5.05 5.90
C LEU A 177 11.54 3.84 6.09
N PRO A 178 11.64 3.25 7.30
CA PRO A 178 12.70 2.30 7.64
C PRO A 178 12.65 0.99 6.82
N ILE A 179 11.49 0.67 6.25
CA ILE A 179 11.30 -0.50 5.38
C ILE A 179 11.74 -0.19 3.93
N GLN A 180 11.53 1.04 3.48
CA GLN A 180 11.77 1.45 2.10
C GLN A 180 13.17 2.02 1.87
N LEU A 181 13.83 2.53 2.91
CA LEU A 181 15.08 3.28 2.76
C LEU A 181 16.13 2.84 3.77
N ASP A 182 17.38 3.00 3.38
CA ASP A 182 18.50 2.96 4.31
C ASP A 182 18.65 4.31 5.08
N LYS A 183 19.62 4.38 5.98
CA LYS A 183 19.83 5.58 6.81
C LYS A 183 20.17 6.81 6.01
N TYR A 184 20.94 6.66 4.93
CA TYR A 184 21.37 7.81 4.14
C TYR A 184 20.20 8.41 3.34
N ALA A 185 19.45 7.58 2.63
CA ALA A 185 18.30 8.04 1.88
C ALA A 185 17.18 8.59 2.80
N SER A 186 17.00 7.99 3.98
CA SER A 186 16.07 8.50 5.01
C SER A 186 16.46 9.88 5.51
N SER A 187 17.74 10.10 5.81
CA SER A 187 18.23 11.40 6.36
C SER A 187 17.95 12.57 5.43
N LYS A 188 17.92 12.35 4.12
CA LYS A 188 17.54 13.40 3.15
C LYS A 188 16.07 13.79 3.25
N TYR A 189 15.18 12.82 3.50
CA TYR A 189 13.77 13.12 3.77
C TYR A 189 13.58 13.77 5.14
N GLU A 190 14.28 13.27 6.18
CA GLU A 190 14.24 13.87 7.52
C GLU A 190 14.59 15.37 7.46
N LYS A 191 15.69 15.70 6.79
CA LYS A 191 16.08 17.09 6.60
C LYS A 191 15.00 17.91 5.88
N ARG A 192 14.38 17.39 4.81
CA ARG A 192 13.33 18.13 4.09
C ARG A 192 12.08 18.33 4.94
N PHE A 193 11.71 17.36 5.78
CA PHE A 193 10.59 17.51 6.71
C PHE A 193 10.91 18.55 7.80
N GLU A 194 12.12 18.54 8.36
CA GLU A 194 12.56 19.54 9.33
C GLU A 194 12.61 20.94 8.71
N ASP A 195 13.15 21.08 7.50
CA ASP A 195 13.19 22.35 6.73
C ASP A 195 11.74 22.85 6.44
N ALA A 196 10.77 21.96 6.31
CA ALA A 196 9.34 22.26 6.19
C ALA A 196 8.63 22.53 7.54
N GLY A 197 9.35 22.52 8.66
CA GLY A 197 8.83 22.83 10.00
C GLY A 197 8.23 21.64 10.76
N VAL A 198 8.40 20.41 10.27
CA VAL A 198 7.96 19.20 10.95
C VAL A 198 8.95 18.84 12.05
N LYS A 199 8.48 18.57 13.26
CA LYS A 199 9.31 18.04 14.35
C LYS A 199 9.39 16.54 14.25
N LEU A 200 10.59 15.97 14.24
CA LEU A 200 10.82 14.53 14.22
C LEU A 200 11.17 14.02 15.63
N LYS A 201 10.44 13.02 16.10
CA LYS A 201 10.69 12.27 17.33
C LYS A 201 10.88 10.81 16.95
N LEU A 202 12.13 10.44 16.63
CA LEU A 202 12.55 9.12 16.19
C LEU A 202 13.14 8.32 17.36
N GLY A 203 13.03 7.00 17.31
CA GLY A 203 13.50 6.12 18.39
C GLY A 203 12.67 6.22 19.67
N VAL A 204 11.44 6.75 19.61
CA VAL A 204 10.57 6.94 20.77
C VAL A 204 9.19 6.31 20.55
N ARG A 205 8.55 5.89 21.63
CA ARG A 205 7.23 5.27 21.56
C ARG A 205 6.18 6.10 22.32
N ALA A 206 4.98 6.15 21.76
CA ALA A 206 3.81 6.68 22.44
C ALA A 206 3.40 5.78 23.62
N GLU A 207 3.11 6.38 24.79
CA GLU A 207 2.70 5.65 25.98
C GLU A 207 1.25 5.97 26.38
N LYS A 208 0.86 7.25 26.30
CA LYS A 208 -0.44 7.69 26.75
C LYS A 208 -0.88 8.96 26.03
N VAL A 209 -2.17 9.07 25.72
CA VAL A 209 -2.78 10.33 25.32
C VAL A 209 -3.35 11.01 26.57
N LEU A 210 -2.90 12.23 26.82
CA LEU A 210 -3.47 13.09 27.85
C LEU A 210 -4.73 13.75 27.28
N ILE A 211 -5.88 13.51 27.91
CA ILE A 211 -7.18 13.96 27.45
C ILE A 211 -7.83 14.89 28.47
N ASP A 212 -8.73 15.75 28.03
CA ASP A 212 -9.59 16.54 28.89
C ASP A 212 -10.86 15.77 29.33
N GLU A 213 -11.73 16.42 30.12
CA GLU A 213 -12.98 15.85 30.59
C GLU A 213 -13.94 15.45 29.44
N ASN A 214 -13.80 16.09 28.29
CA ASN A 214 -14.56 15.80 27.07
C ASN A 214 -13.90 14.78 26.14
N LYS A 215 -12.79 14.15 26.58
CA LYS A 215 -11.97 13.22 25.83
C LYS A 215 -11.25 13.86 24.62
N ASN A 216 -11.05 15.16 24.58
CA ASN A 216 -10.22 15.79 23.55
C ASN A 216 -8.74 15.58 23.90
N PRO A 217 -7.87 15.26 22.95
CA PRO A 217 -6.45 15.14 23.20
C PRO A 217 -5.83 16.50 23.49
N LYS A 218 -4.94 16.57 24.49
CA LYS A 218 -4.16 17.75 24.85
C LYS A 218 -2.69 17.55 24.58
N ALA A 219 -2.19 16.35 24.84
CA ALA A 219 -0.80 16.00 24.57
C ALA A 219 -0.65 14.48 24.40
N LEU A 220 0.42 14.09 23.72
CA LEU A 220 0.91 12.72 23.68
C LEU A 220 2.12 12.60 24.60
N LEU A 221 2.04 11.73 25.61
CA LEU A 221 3.18 11.35 26.44
C LEU A 221 3.98 10.26 25.72
N ILE A 222 5.28 10.45 25.58
CA ILE A 222 6.22 9.47 25.03
C ILE A 222 7.12 8.89 26.12
N ASN A 223 7.78 7.77 25.82
CA ASN A 223 8.58 6.99 26.77
C ASN A 223 9.81 7.73 27.37
N THR A 224 10.13 8.91 26.89
CA THR A 224 11.14 9.79 27.49
C THR A 224 10.59 10.67 28.60
N GLY A 225 9.28 10.65 28.84
CA GLY A 225 8.58 11.55 29.76
C GLY A 225 8.21 12.91 29.15
N GLU A 226 8.52 13.14 27.87
CA GLU A 226 8.11 14.38 27.17
C GLU A 226 6.63 14.32 26.82
N GLU A 227 5.94 15.43 27.06
CA GLU A 227 4.55 15.67 26.64
C GLU A 227 4.56 16.50 25.35
N ILE A 228 4.07 15.92 24.25
CA ILE A 228 3.98 16.57 22.95
C ILE A 228 2.56 17.12 22.80
N PRO A 229 2.35 18.45 22.77
CA PRO A 229 1.03 19.03 22.61
C PRO A 229 0.35 18.56 21.31
N CYS A 230 -0.92 18.14 21.37
CA CYS A 230 -1.69 17.73 20.21
C CYS A 230 -3.20 17.90 20.45
N GLU A 231 -3.90 18.26 19.40
CA GLU A 231 -5.35 18.40 19.33
C GLU A 231 -5.95 17.42 18.30
N LEU A 232 -5.10 16.93 17.39
CA LEU A 232 -5.40 15.88 16.42
C LEU A 232 -4.25 14.87 16.41
N ILE A 233 -4.58 13.58 16.41
CA ILE A 233 -3.61 12.50 16.29
C ILE A 233 -3.97 11.67 15.06
N ILE A 234 -3.03 11.58 14.10
CA ILE A 234 -3.15 10.73 12.91
C ILE A 234 -2.35 9.46 13.14
N VAL A 235 -3.03 8.31 13.09
CA VAL A 235 -2.40 7.01 13.33
C VAL A 235 -2.06 6.32 12.02
N ALA A 236 -0.77 6.07 11.81
CA ALA A 236 -0.20 5.43 10.63
C ALA A 236 0.74 4.27 11.01
N THR A 237 0.35 3.49 12.03
CA THR A 237 1.17 2.41 12.63
C THR A 237 0.93 1.03 11.99
N GLY A 238 0.45 1.02 10.74
CA GLY A 238 0.16 -0.18 9.98
C GLY A 238 -1.34 -0.47 9.87
N VAL A 239 -1.64 -1.65 9.32
CA VAL A 239 -3.01 -2.07 9.00
C VAL A 239 -3.32 -3.46 9.53
N ARG A 240 -4.61 -3.82 9.56
CA ARG A 240 -5.11 -5.17 9.82
C ARG A 240 -6.09 -5.55 8.73
N SER A 241 -5.91 -6.75 8.18
CA SER A 241 -6.77 -7.29 7.12
C SER A 241 -8.21 -7.43 7.59
N ASN A 242 -9.16 -7.07 6.72
CA ASN A 242 -10.58 -7.10 7.00
C ASN A 242 -11.15 -8.50 6.80
N VAL A 243 -10.93 -9.38 7.76
CA VAL A 243 -11.34 -10.81 7.72
C VAL A 243 -12.41 -11.17 8.74
N ALA A 244 -12.93 -10.21 9.53
CA ALA A 244 -13.86 -10.49 10.62
C ALA A 244 -15.16 -11.17 10.17
N PHE A 245 -15.62 -10.92 8.95
CA PHE A 245 -16.83 -11.54 8.37
C PHE A 245 -16.66 -13.03 8.02
N LEU A 246 -15.42 -13.54 8.05
CA LEU A 246 -15.08 -14.95 7.76
C LEU A 246 -15.15 -15.86 8.98
N LYS A 247 -15.35 -15.32 10.20
CA LYS A 247 -15.16 -16.05 11.47
C LYS A 247 -16.02 -17.31 11.61
N ASP A 248 -17.20 -17.33 10.98
CA ASP A 248 -18.17 -18.43 11.07
C ASP A 248 -18.16 -19.33 9.80
N SER A 249 -17.18 -19.12 8.90
CA SER A 249 -16.95 -19.92 7.69
C SER A 249 -15.82 -20.92 7.87
N SER A 250 -15.59 -21.78 6.87
CA SER A 250 -14.45 -22.69 6.84
C SER A 250 -13.18 -22.06 6.23
N ILE A 251 -13.26 -20.79 5.81
CA ILE A 251 -12.17 -20.08 5.12
C ILE A 251 -11.04 -19.78 6.10
N GLU A 252 -9.84 -20.22 5.77
CA GLU A 252 -8.67 -20.11 6.64
C GLU A 252 -8.06 -18.70 6.61
N THR A 253 -7.70 -18.22 7.80
CA THR A 253 -6.98 -16.97 8.01
C THR A 253 -5.82 -17.19 8.97
N ASP A 254 -4.77 -16.37 8.84
CA ASP A 254 -3.66 -16.31 9.78
C ASP A 254 -3.54 -14.91 10.42
N ARG A 255 -2.45 -14.67 11.14
CA ARG A 255 -2.16 -13.38 11.79
C ARG A 255 -2.03 -12.20 10.81
N PHE A 256 -1.81 -12.47 9.53
CA PHE A 256 -1.65 -11.46 8.49
C PHE A 256 -2.97 -11.19 7.76
N GLY A 257 -3.80 -12.22 7.57
CA GLY A 257 -5.07 -12.09 6.87
C GLY A 257 -5.56 -13.39 6.24
N LEU A 258 -6.22 -13.27 5.09
CA LEU A 258 -6.75 -14.39 4.33
C LEU A 258 -5.61 -15.23 3.72
N ILE A 259 -5.65 -16.54 3.92
CA ILE A 259 -4.70 -17.47 3.31
C ILE A 259 -5.11 -17.79 1.88
N ILE A 260 -4.23 -17.55 0.93
CA ILE A 260 -4.40 -17.92 -0.48
C ILE A 260 -3.16 -18.63 -1.01
N ASN A 261 -3.36 -19.44 -2.05
CA ASN A 261 -2.26 -20.01 -2.83
C ASN A 261 -1.80 -19.07 -3.96
N GLU A 262 -0.89 -19.53 -4.83
CA GLU A 262 -0.34 -18.77 -5.95
C GLU A 262 -1.35 -18.48 -7.07
N LYS A 263 -2.53 -19.11 -7.05
CA LYS A 263 -3.64 -18.88 -7.97
C LYS A 263 -4.68 -17.91 -7.39
N GLY A 264 -4.48 -17.44 -6.16
CA GLY A 264 -5.46 -16.63 -5.45
C GLY A 264 -6.60 -17.44 -4.83
N GLU A 265 -6.53 -18.79 -4.83
CA GLU A 265 -7.53 -19.68 -4.25
C GLU A 265 -7.36 -19.77 -2.74
N THR A 266 -8.48 -19.80 -2.00
CA THR A 266 -8.50 -20.16 -0.58
C THR A 266 -8.62 -21.68 -0.41
N ASN A 267 -8.67 -22.16 0.83
CA ASN A 267 -9.02 -23.56 1.14
C ASN A 267 -10.48 -23.90 0.83
N ALA A 268 -11.37 -22.90 0.75
CA ALA A 268 -12.78 -23.10 0.43
C ALA A 268 -13.01 -23.07 -1.09
N ARG A 269 -13.81 -24.01 -1.57
CA ARG A 269 -14.11 -24.16 -2.99
C ARG A 269 -14.80 -22.90 -3.53
N ASP A 270 -14.39 -22.46 -4.75
CA ASP A 270 -14.97 -21.32 -5.46
C ASP A 270 -14.83 -19.97 -4.73
N VAL A 271 -13.95 -19.90 -3.72
CA VAL A 271 -13.62 -18.68 -2.97
C VAL A 271 -12.17 -18.28 -3.22
N TYR A 272 -12.00 -17.06 -3.69
CA TYR A 272 -10.71 -16.46 -4.07
C TYR A 272 -10.41 -15.22 -3.25
N GLY A 273 -9.14 -14.86 -3.12
CA GLY A 273 -8.72 -13.66 -2.40
C GLY A 273 -7.68 -12.85 -3.15
N ALA A 274 -7.68 -11.53 -2.97
CA ALA A 274 -6.70 -10.64 -3.58
C ALA A 274 -6.52 -9.32 -2.81
N GLY A 275 -5.32 -8.77 -2.86
CA GLY A 275 -4.96 -7.48 -2.28
C GLY A 275 -4.73 -7.54 -0.77
N ASP A 276 -4.88 -6.40 -0.09
CA ASP A 276 -4.48 -6.23 1.30
C ASP A 276 -5.23 -7.10 2.31
N ILE A 277 -6.29 -7.79 1.89
CA ILE A 277 -6.95 -8.80 2.73
C ILE A 277 -6.02 -9.98 3.04
N THR A 278 -5.04 -10.28 2.17
CA THR A 278 -4.06 -11.36 2.36
C THR A 278 -2.95 -10.97 3.34
N GLY A 279 -2.72 -9.67 3.53
CA GLY A 279 -1.69 -9.11 4.41
C GLY A 279 -0.25 -9.41 4.00
N ARG A 280 -0.01 -10.06 2.85
CA ARG A 280 1.34 -10.49 2.43
C ARG A 280 2.15 -9.35 1.81
N ASN A 281 1.61 -8.69 0.80
CA ASN A 281 2.28 -7.60 0.08
C ASN A 281 1.31 -6.44 -0.16
N PRO A 282 1.03 -5.61 0.87
CA PRO A 282 -0.02 -4.60 0.80
C PRO A 282 0.42 -3.36 -0.01
N ILE A 283 0.69 -3.55 -1.29
CA ILE A 283 1.00 -2.48 -2.24
C ILE A 283 0.10 -2.55 -3.47
N TRP A 284 -0.15 -1.40 -4.09
CA TRP A 284 -1.07 -1.25 -5.21
C TRP A 284 -0.78 -2.18 -6.41
N PRO A 285 0.46 -2.27 -6.95
CA PRO A 285 0.74 -3.14 -8.09
C PRO A 285 0.48 -4.62 -7.81
N THR A 286 0.81 -5.10 -6.60
CA THR A 286 0.54 -6.47 -6.18
C THR A 286 -0.96 -6.74 -6.10
N ALA A 287 -1.73 -5.83 -5.48
CA ALA A 287 -3.17 -5.96 -5.37
C ALA A 287 -3.86 -6.06 -6.76
N VAL A 288 -3.42 -5.25 -7.74
CA VAL A 288 -3.89 -5.33 -9.13
C VAL A 288 -3.58 -6.71 -9.74
N LYS A 289 -2.34 -7.19 -9.62
CA LYS A 289 -1.94 -8.50 -10.15
C LYS A 289 -2.71 -9.65 -9.51
N GLU A 290 -2.83 -9.65 -8.19
CA GLU A 290 -3.60 -10.68 -7.47
C GLU A 290 -5.06 -10.70 -7.93
N GLY A 291 -5.69 -9.54 -8.12
CA GLY A 291 -7.05 -9.46 -8.64
C GLY A 291 -7.20 -10.05 -10.05
N ILE A 292 -6.25 -9.77 -10.93
CA ILE A 292 -6.20 -10.32 -12.30
C ILE A 292 -6.00 -11.84 -12.27
N ILE A 293 -5.07 -12.33 -11.43
CA ILE A 293 -4.76 -13.75 -11.30
C ILE A 293 -5.96 -14.52 -10.75
N ALA A 294 -6.55 -14.03 -9.67
CA ALA A 294 -7.76 -14.63 -9.09
C ALA A 294 -8.89 -14.70 -10.13
N ALA A 295 -9.15 -13.62 -10.88
CA ALA A 295 -10.18 -13.59 -11.91
C ALA A 295 -9.94 -14.60 -13.03
N ASN A 296 -8.69 -14.77 -13.51
CA ASN A 296 -8.34 -15.79 -14.49
C ASN A 296 -8.66 -17.19 -13.97
N ASN A 297 -8.23 -17.51 -12.74
CA ASN A 297 -8.49 -18.82 -12.16
C ASN A 297 -9.99 -19.05 -11.86
N MET A 298 -10.75 -17.99 -11.55
CA MET A 298 -12.20 -18.05 -11.41
C MET A 298 -12.91 -18.50 -12.71
N VAL A 299 -12.39 -18.12 -13.88
CA VAL A 299 -12.96 -18.56 -15.16
C VAL A 299 -12.34 -19.85 -15.69
N GLY A 300 -11.35 -20.43 -14.98
CA GLY A 300 -10.69 -21.67 -15.35
C GLY A 300 -9.42 -21.49 -16.21
N ASN A 301 -8.93 -20.26 -16.38
CA ASN A 301 -7.63 -19.99 -17.00
C ASN A 301 -6.55 -20.11 -15.92
N GLU A 302 -5.83 -21.22 -15.92
CA GLU A 302 -4.80 -21.49 -14.91
C GLU A 302 -3.60 -20.58 -15.09
N ILE A 303 -3.43 -19.60 -14.18
CA ILE A 303 -2.26 -18.74 -14.08
C ILE A 303 -1.79 -18.60 -12.63
N PHE A 304 -0.49 -18.35 -12.45
CA PHE A 304 0.15 -18.33 -11.15
C PHE A 304 0.76 -16.95 -10.86
N MET A 305 0.87 -16.62 -9.59
CA MET A 305 1.66 -15.47 -9.15
C MET A 305 3.14 -15.82 -9.17
N GLU A 306 3.80 -15.64 -10.30
CA GLU A 306 5.24 -15.91 -10.46
C GLU A 306 6.12 -14.77 -9.95
N ASP A 307 5.57 -13.56 -9.91
CA ASP A 307 6.31 -12.34 -9.63
C ASP A 307 5.79 -11.67 -8.34
N PHE A 308 6.36 -12.06 -7.22
CA PHE A 308 6.20 -11.40 -5.93
C PHE A 308 7.12 -10.16 -5.78
N PHE A 309 7.47 -9.48 -6.87
CA PHE A 309 8.26 -8.26 -6.80
C PHE A 309 7.44 -7.13 -6.15
N GLY A 310 7.01 -7.41 -4.90
CA GLY A 310 6.23 -6.53 -4.06
C GLY A 310 7.03 -5.38 -3.43
N SER A 311 8.37 -5.42 -3.51
CA SER A 311 9.23 -4.41 -2.89
C SER A 311 9.65 -3.32 -3.88
N LYS A 312 8.69 -2.77 -4.66
CA LYS A 312 8.90 -1.60 -5.51
C LYS A 312 8.09 -0.43 -4.97
N ASN A 313 8.78 0.57 -4.44
CA ASN A 313 8.17 1.80 -3.96
C ASN A 313 8.71 3.00 -4.74
N THR A 314 7.82 3.81 -5.28
CA THR A 314 8.15 5.11 -5.87
C THR A 314 7.52 6.19 -4.99
N MET A 315 8.33 7.12 -4.54
CA MET A 315 7.96 8.15 -3.59
C MET A 315 8.39 9.52 -4.13
N ASN A 316 7.59 10.53 -3.88
CA ASN A 316 7.95 11.92 -4.17
C ASN A 316 7.37 12.82 -3.07
N PHE A 317 8.15 13.07 -2.03
CA PHE A 317 7.74 13.93 -0.94
C PHE A 317 8.60 15.20 -0.94
N LEU A 318 7.94 16.35 -0.85
CA LEU A 318 8.60 17.68 -0.84
C LEU A 318 9.63 17.84 -1.97
N GLY A 319 9.29 17.35 -3.17
CA GLY A 319 10.13 17.45 -4.36
C GLY A 319 11.35 16.52 -4.42
N LEU A 320 11.50 15.58 -3.47
CA LEU A 320 12.54 14.57 -3.52
C LEU A 320 11.98 13.25 -4.06
N THR A 321 12.30 12.95 -5.32
CA THR A 321 11.87 11.71 -5.95
C THR A 321 12.79 10.56 -5.54
N THR A 322 12.21 9.43 -5.14
CA THR A 322 12.96 8.25 -4.70
C THR A 322 12.27 6.98 -5.19
N MET A 323 13.07 6.00 -5.60
CA MET A 323 12.61 4.64 -5.84
C MET A 323 13.43 3.67 -5.00
N SER A 324 12.77 2.74 -4.33
CA SER A 324 13.39 1.57 -3.71
C SER A 324 12.89 0.29 -4.34
N LEU A 325 13.80 -0.65 -4.55
CA LEU A 325 13.59 -1.90 -5.27
C LEU A 325 14.20 -3.04 -4.47
N GLY A 326 13.47 -4.13 -4.27
CA GLY A 326 14.00 -5.32 -3.59
C GLY A 326 14.46 -5.03 -2.15
N VAL A 327 15.62 -5.55 -1.76
CA VAL A 327 16.20 -5.32 -0.44
C VAL A 327 16.89 -3.96 -0.38
N VAL A 328 16.68 -3.23 0.70
CA VAL A 328 17.24 -1.88 0.89
C VAL A 328 18.41 -1.84 1.88
N ASN A 329 18.56 -2.88 2.67
CA ASN A 329 19.69 -3.09 3.58
C ASN A 329 20.33 -4.44 3.27
N VAL A 330 21.65 -4.53 3.44
CA VAL A 330 22.42 -5.77 3.26
C VAL A 330 21.88 -6.82 4.22
N PRO A 331 21.40 -7.99 3.75
CA PRO A 331 20.84 -9.03 4.63
C PRO A 331 21.89 -9.73 5.51
N ASP A 332 23.08 -9.97 4.95
CA ASP A 332 24.21 -10.61 5.61
C ASP A 332 25.52 -10.31 4.85
N ASP A 333 26.65 -10.74 5.39
CA ASP A 333 28.00 -10.48 4.85
C ASP A 333 28.29 -11.08 3.46
N SER A 334 27.39 -11.91 2.94
CA SER A 334 27.53 -12.51 1.58
C SER A 334 27.07 -11.57 0.46
N TYR A 335 26.40 -10.46 0.82
CA TYR A 335 25.99 -9.44 -0.13
C TYR A 335 26.99 -8.28 -0.15
N THR A 336 27.13 -7.68 -1.32
CA THR A 336 27.95 -6.47 -1.53
C THR A 336 27.02 -5.29 -1.83
N GLU A 337 27.35 -4.13 -1.31
CA GLU A 337 26.68 -2.88 -1.69
C GLU A 337 27.64 -1.97 -2.46
N GLU A 338 27.12 -1.35 -3.52
CA GLU A 338 27.78 -0.26 -4.24
C GLU A 338 26.95 1.00 -4.10
N ILE A 339 27.64 2.12 -3.87
CA ILE A 339 27.01 3.42 -3.62
C ILE A 339 27.65 4.46 -4.55
N ASP A 340 26.79 5.26 -5.19
CA ASP A 340 27.18 6.45 -5.96
C ASP A 340 26.42 7.66 -5.44
N ILE A 341 27.17 8.70 -5.09
CA ILE A 341 26.63 9.97 -4.59
C ILE A 341 27.16 11.09 -5.48
N SER A 342 26.26 11.76 -6.18
CA SER A 342 26.58 12.88 -7.06
C SER A 342 25.62 14.05 -6.82
N GLY A 343 26.06 15.05 -6.06
CA GLY A 343 25.22 16.18 -5.66
C GLY A 343 24.01 15.73 -4.83
N GLU A 344 22.81 16.03 -5.31
CA GLU A 344 21.55 15.60 -4.69
C GLU A 344 21.17 14.13 -5.01
N ASN A 345 21.86 13.51 -5.97
CA ASN A 345 21.56 12.15 -6.37
C ASN A 345 22.22 11.13 -5.43
N TYR A 346 21.47 10.09 -5.09
CA TYR A 346 21.94 8.93 -4.36
C TYR A 346 21.51 7.66 -5.06
N LYS A 347 22.45 6.78 -5.36
CA LYS A 347 22.19 5.47 -5.92
C LYS A 347 22.88 4.43 -5.06
N LYS A 348 22.18 3.38 -4.72
CA LYS A 348 22.69 2.20 -4.01
C LYS A 348 22.22 0.95 -4.73
N ILE A 349 23.11 0.00 -4.91
CA ILE A 349 22.81 -1.34 -5.43
C ILE A 349 23.29 -2.36 -4.42
N ILE A 350 22.47 -3.36 -4.14
CA ILE A 350 22.84 -4.53 -3.33
C ILE A 350 22.84 -5.76 -4.26
N HIS A 351 23.97 -6.43 -4.33
CA HIS A 351 24.17 -7.56 -5.24
C HIS A 351 24.91 -8.73 -4.58
N LYS A 352 24.75 -9.91 -5.16
CA LYS A 352 25.40 -11.14 -4.74
C LYS A 352 25.49 -12.11 -5.93
N ASP A 353 26.60 -12.82 -6.10
CA ASP A 353 26.78 -13.85 -7.13
C ASP A 353 26.38 -13.40 -8.53
N GLY A 354 26.73 -12.15 -8.88
CA GLY A 354 26.45 -11.57 -10.20
C GLY A 354 24.97 -11.20 -10.43
N LYS A 355 24.13 -11.16 -9.41
CA LYS A 355 22.72 -10.74 -9.50
C LYS A 355 22.45 -9.57 -8.57
N ILE A 356 21.58 -8.66 -9.00
CA ILE A 356 21.12 -7.54 -8.21
C ILE A 356 19.88 -7.97 -7.44
N TYR A 357 19.85 -7.70 -6.12
CA TYR A 357 18.76 -8.06 -5.21
C TYR A 357 18.00 -6.85 -4.71
N GLY A 358 18.62 -5.68 -4.78
CA GLY A 358 17.97 -4.45 -4.35
C GLY A 358 18.67 -3.20 -4.81
N ALA A 359 17.93 -2.09 -4.82
CA ALA A 359 18.45 -0.78 -5.15
C ALA A 359 17.65 0.34 -4.48
N ILE A 360 18.33 1.44 -4.21
CA ILE A 360 17.73 2.73 -3.87
C ILE A 360 18.23 3.75 -4.89
N ILE A 361 17.31 4.50 -5.49
CA ILE A 361 17.63 5.62 -6.37
C ILE A 361 16.87 6.83 -5.86
N GLN A 362 17.59 7.91 -5.57
CA GLN A 362 17.00 9.15 -5.06
C GLN A 362 17.54 10.35 -5.84
N GLY A 363 16.64 11.21 -6.30
CA GLY A 363 16.93 12.31 -7.22
C GLY A 363 16.58 11.91 -8.67
N ASP A 364 17.57 11.70 -9.52
CA ASP A 364 17.35 11.25 -10.90
C ASP A 364 17.02 9.76 -10.98
N LEU A 365 15.79 9.45 -11.44
CA LEU A 365 15.29 8.09 -11.60
C LEU A 365 15.49 7.50 -13.01
N SER A 366 16.24 8.14 -13.89
CA SER A 366 16.41 7.69 -15.29
C SER A 366 16.90 6.24 -15.41
N TYR A 367 17.71 5.77 -14.44
CA TYR A 367 18.26 4.42 -14.37
C TYR A 367 17.33 3.38 -13.72
N ALA A 368 16.21 3.79 -13.14
CA ALA A 368 15.33 2.93 -12.36
C ALA A 368 14.69 1.79 -13.19
N GLY A 369 14.40 2.04 -14.47
CA GLY A 369 13.81 1.04 -15.36
C GLY A 369 14.74 -0.16 -15.60
N VAL A 370 16.02 0.09 -15.85
CA VAL A 370 17.04 -0.93 -16.03
C VAL A 370 17.16 -1.79 -14.77
N LEU A 371 17.35 -1.18 -13.61
CA LEU A 371 17.46 -1.90 -12.34
C LEU A 371 16.20 -2.71 -12.00
N THR A 372 15.02 -2.17 -12.31
CA THR A 372 13.76 -2.91 -12.09
C THR A 372 13.78 -4.23 -12.86
N GLN A 373 14.19 -4.21 -14.13
CA GLN A 373 14.23 -5.42 -14.97
C GLN A 373 15.33 -6.38 -14.52
N LEU A 374 16.53 -5.88 -14.23
CA LEU A 374 17.65 -6.71 -13.77
C LEU A 374 17.31 -7.48 -12.49
N ILE A 375 16.63 -6.83 -11.53
CA ILE A 375 16.20 -7.44 -10.28
C ILE A 375 15.06 -8.43 -10.51
N LYS A 376 14.01 -8.00 -11.25
CA LYS A 376 12.80 -8.79 -11.49
C LYS A 376 13.13 -10.11 -12.20
N GLU A 377 13.88 -10.05 -13.29
CA GLU A 377 14.23 -11.21 -14.10
C GLU A 377 15.48 -11.96 -13.58
N LYS A 378 16.05 -11.50 -12.44
CA LYS A 378 17.27 -12.08 -11.84
C LYS A 378 18.41 -12.22 -12.83
N ILE A 379 18.59 -11.21 -13.70
CA ILE A 379 19.56 -11.22 -14.79
C ILE A 379 20.98 -11.23 -14.22
N HIS A 380 21.85 -12.09 -14.79
CA HIS A 380 23.24 -12.19 -14.39
C HIS A 380 24.07 -11.08 -15.03
N VAL A 381 24.58 -10.15 -14.21
CA VAL A 381 25.39 -8.99 -14.69
C VAL A 381 26.89 -9.25 -14.69
N SER A 382 27.36 -10.39 -14.22
CA SER A 382 28.80 -10.70 -14.10
C SER A 382 29.55 -10.79 -15.44
N LYS A 383 28.82 -10.96 -16.57
CA LYS A 383 29.40 -10.97 -17.92
C LYS A 383 29.60 -9.57 -18.50
N VAL A 384 28.98 -8.56 -17.93
CA VAL A 384 29.07 -7.18 -18.38
C VAL A 384 30.32 -6.55 -17.77
N LYS A 385 31.19 -5.99 -18.60
CA LYS A 385 32.45 -5.36 -18.19
C LYS A 385 32.29 -3.83 -18.00
N LYS A 386 31.21 -3.42 -17.31
CA LYS A 386 30.91 -2.04 -16.97
C LYS A 386 30.63 -1.92 -15.46
N PRO A 387 30.80 -0.73 -14.85
CA PRO A 387 30.30 -0.45 -13.52
C PRO A 387 28.79 -0.73 -13.43
N LEU A 388 28.29 -1.22 -12.28
CA LEU A 388 26.87 -1.61 -12.14
C LEU A 388 25.91 -0.46 -12.43
N PHE A 389 26.29 0.79 -12.17
CA PHE A 389 25.47 1.96 -12.46
C PHE A 389 25.46 2.40 -13.93
N GLU A 390 26.24 1.75 -14.79
CA GLU A 390 26.36 2.04 -16.23
C GLU A 390 25.81 0.90 -17.11
N ILE A 391 25.34 -0.21 -16.50
CA ILE A 391 24.75 -1.33 -17.20
C ILE A 391 23.40 -0.92 -17.77
N ASP A 392 23.18 -1.20 -19.06
CA ASP A 392 21.92 -0.96 -19.74
C ASP A 392 21.45 -2.21 -20.52
N TYR A 393 20.28 -2.12 -21.14
CA TYR A 393 19.73 -3.26 -21.89
C TYR A 393 20.60 -3.66 -23.09
N ALA A 394 21.35 -2.73 -23.69
CA ALA A 394 22.20 -3.03 -24.85
C ALA A 394 23.36 -3.96 -24.49
N ASP A 395 23.77 -3.99 -23.21
CA ASP A 395 24.84 -4.89 -22.75
C ASP A 395 24.46 -6.37 -22.80
N PHE A 396 23.19 -6.69 -22.94
CA PHE A 396 22.66 -8.07 -23.00
C PHE A 396 22.24 -8.48 -24.40
N PHE A 397 22.30 -7.59 -25.40
CA PHE A 397 22.04 -7.96 -26.77
C PHE A 397 23.22 -8.71 -27.37
N ASN A 398 22.90 -9.78 -28.09
CA ASN A 398 23.81 -10.47 -28.96
C ASN A 398 23.38 -10.29 -30.42
N ILE A 399 24.29 -10.51 -31.35
CA ILE A 399 24.03 -10.47 -32.78
C ILE A 399 24.11 -11.90 -33.31
N LYS A 400 23.04 -12.41 -33.90
CA LYS A 400 23.01 -13.69 -34.60
C LYS A 400 23.80 -13.63 -35.90
N GLU A 401 24.12 -14.77 -36.48
CA GLU A 401 24.81 -14.84 -37.76
C GLU A 401 24.09 -14.12 -38.91
N ASN A 402 22.76 -14.03 -38.83
CA ASN A 402 21.93 -13.29 -39.78
C ASN A 402 21.81 -11.79 -39.47
N LEU A 403 22.63 -11.25 -38.57
CA LEU A 403 22.66 -9.85 -38.11
C LEU A 403 21.44 -9.40 -37.35
N GLU A 404 20.55 -10.29 -36.92
CA GLU A 404 19.45 -9.95 -36.00
C GLU A 404 19.93 -9.91 -34.55
N TYR A 405 19.38 -8.96 -33.79
CA TYR A 405 19.63 -8.90 -32.35
C TYR A 405 18.84 -9.98 -31.61
N THR A 406 19.42 -10.50 -30.55
CA THR A 406 18.77 -11.41 -29.59
C THR A 406 19.23 -11.10 -28.18
N TYR A 407 18.41 -11.46 -27.22
CA TYR A 407 18.76 -11.45 -25.80
C TYR A 407 19.56 -12.69 -25.41
#